data_8ae86c67eaaff230b376e0a1dc914aed
#
_entry.id   8ae86c67eaaff230b376e0a1dc914aed
#
_cell.length_a   1.000
_cell.length_b   1.000
_cell.length_c   1.000
_cell.angle_alpha   90.00
_cell.angle_beta   90.00
_cell.angle_gamma   90.00
#
_symmetry.space_group_name_H-M   'P 1'
#
loop_
_entity.id
_entity.type
_entity.pdbx_description
1 polymer ?
#
loop_
_entity_poly.entity_id
_entity_poly.type
_entity_poly.pdbx_seq_one_letter_code
_entity_poly.pdbx_strand_id
1 'polypeptide(L)'
;MEYKELFTKKRVIFFILFITLVYISNKINFSALVGEKNQFFTLFQFFGPIAGGFLGVFGVIAVLLAQLIDFVVVGKEATLINILRLAPMLFAAFYFAAHSKMSKSKVIAVIVPVICIVAFILHPVGRQVWFFSLYWLIPIIGALIPQKWRGALLWRSYGATFTAHAVGGALWIYTIPMTAQQWIGLIPIVAFERFLFGAGIAGSYMMLNSILDVLADKFEWAQKITVMDKRYVLTKRRQSR
;
A
#
# COMPACT_ATOMS: atom_id res chain seq x y z
N MET A 1 14.77 -9.34 19.51
CA MET A 1 14.29 -7.95 19.65
C MET A 1 13.47 -7.90 20.93
N GLU A 2 13.98 -7.24 21.96
CA GLU A 2 13.32 -7.20 23.26
C GLU A 2 11.97 -6.48 23.17
N TYR A 3 10.95 -7.00 23.85
CA TYR A 3 9.58 -6.44 23.89
C TYR A 3 9.56 -4.96 24.30
N LYS A 4 10.52 -4.50 25.11
CA LYS A 4 10.66 -3.10 25.54
C LYS A 4 10.99 -2.13 24.40
N GLU A 5 11.64 -2.58 23.31
CA GLU A 5 11.92 -1.74 22.14
C GLU A 5 10.70 -1.54 21.22
N LEU A 6 9.66 -2.38 21.37
CA LEU A 6 8.47 -2.34 20.53
C LEU A 6 7.54 -1.15 20.88
N PHE A 7 7.49 -0.74 22.15
CA PHE A 7 6.58 0.28 22.69
C PHE A 7 7.30 1.56 23.15
N THR A 8 8.29 2.01 22.38
CA THR A 8 8.87 3.33 22.67
C THR A 8 7.85 4.43 22.41
N LYS A 9 7.86 5.50 23.23
CA LYS A 9 6.99 6.68 23.08
C LYS A 9 6.96 7.19 21.63
N LYS A 10 8.10 7.15 20.95
CA LYS A 10 8.28 7.48 19.53
C LYS A 10 7.39 6.62 18.61
N ARG A 11 7.44 5.30 18.76
CA ARG A 11 6.66 4.38 17.90
C ARG A 11 5.16 4.52 18.15
N VAL A 12 4.74 4.70 19.40
CA VAL A 12 3.33 4.91 19.75
C VAL A 12 2.78 6.18 19.11
N ILE A 13 3.51 7.30 19.19
CA ILE A 13 3.10 8.57 18.56
C ILE A 13 2.99 8.38 17.04
N PHE A 14 3.99 7.77 16.39
CA PHE A 14 3.94 7.50 14.96
C PHE A 14 2.80 6.57 14.58
N PHE A 15 2.53 5.57 15.38
CA PHE A 15 1.42 4.64 15.17
C PHE A 15 0.07 5.37 15.18
N ILE A 16 -0.17 6.23 16.18
CA ILE A 16 -1.39 7.04 16.27
C ILE A 16 -1.48 8.01 15.08
N LEU A 17 -0.38 8.70 14.74
CA LEU A 17 -0.34 9.61 13.58
C LEU A 17 -0.69 8.89 12.28
N PHE A 18 -0.19 7.67 12.06
CA PHE A 18 -0.51 6.91 10.86
C PHE A 18 -1.95 6.39 10.84
N ILE A 19 -2.51 5.95 11.97
CA ILE A 19 -3.94 5.61 12.03
C ILE A 19 -4.78 6.82 11.63
N THR A 20 -4.48 8.00 12.20
CA THR A 20 -5.19 9.25 11.91
C THR A 20 -5.03 9.64 10.44
N LEU A 21 -3.81 9.61 9.90
CA LEU A 21 -3.52 9.96 8.51
C LEU A 21 -4.26 9.01 7.53
N VAL A 22 -4.18 7.73 7.78
CA VAL A 22 -4.86 6.70 6.96
C VAL A 22 -6.37 6.87 7.04
N TYR A 23 -6.92 7.11 8.23
CA TYR A 23 -8.35 7.34 8.42
C TYR A 23 -8.83 8.59 7.67
N ILE A 24 -8.14 9.73 7.81
CA ILE A 24 -8.49 10.97 7.11
C ILE A 24 -8.37 10.78 5.59
N SER A 25 -7.31 10.15 5.12
CA SER A 25 -7.09 9.90 3.70
C SER A 25 -8.19 9.03 3.07
N ASN A 26 -8.84 8.18 3.85
CA ASN A 26 -9.99 7.38 3.41
C ASN A 26 -11.27 8.20 3.20
N LYS A 27 -11.33 9.44 3.70
CA LYS A 27 -12.47 10.36 3.51
C LYS A 27 -12.31 11.28 2.29
N ILE A 28 -11.15 11.29 1.66
CA ILE A 28 -10.85 12.19 0.54
C ILE A 28 -10.89 11.38 -0.76
N ASN A 29 -11.98 11.55 -1.51
CA ASN A 29 -12.16 10.94 -2.81
C ASN A 29 -11.24 11.59 -3.84
N PHE A 30 -10.66 10.78 -4.71
CA PHE A 30 -9.70 11.21 -5.70
C PHE A 30 -10.07 10.75 -7.11
N SER A 31 -10.69 9.55 -7.26
CA SER A 31 -11.16 9.03 -8.54
C SER A 31 -12.37 8.13 -8.33
N ALA A 32 -13.32 8.09 -9.28
CA ALA A 32 -14.43 7.14 -9.27
C ALA A 32 -13.94 5.74 -9.69
N LEU A 33 -14.52 4.71 -9.07
CA LEU A 33 -14.28 3.33 -9.47
C LEU A 33 -15.09 3.03 -10.74
N VAL A 34 -14.41 2.61 -11.79
CA VAL A 34 -15.07 2.32 -13.06
C VAL A 34 -15.97 1.09 -12.94
N GLY A 35 -17.21 1.22 -13.38
CA GLY A 35 -18.20 0.14 -13.34
C GLY A 35 -19.03 0.05 -12.06
N GLU A 36 -18.72 0.83 -11.02
CA GLU A 36 -19.44 0.83 -9.76
C GLU A 36 -20.03 2.21 -9.44
N LYS A 37 -21.33 2.28 -9.22
CA LYS A 37 -21.99 3.53 -8.79
C LYS A 37 -21.64 3.82 -7.33
N ASN A 38 -21.22 5.05 -7.05
CA ASN A 38 -20.91 5.54 -5.69
C ASN A 38 -19.71 4.85 -5.01
N GLN A 39 -18.80 4.23 -5.74
CA GLN A 39 -17.53 3.78 -5.20
C GLN A 39 -16.37 4.62 -5.75
N PHE A 40 -15.47 5.00 -4.84
CA PHE A 40 -14.38 5.91 -5.14
C PHE A 40 -13.06 5.35 -4.64
N PHE A 41 -11.99 5.62 -5.39
CA PHE A 41 -10.65 5.54 -4.84
C PHE A 41 -10.38 6.80 -4.01
N THR A 42 -9.86 6.60 -2.83
CA THR A 42 -9.53 7.66 -1.89
C THR A 42 -8.02 7.84 -1.79
N LEU A 43 -7.55 8.93 -1.19
CA LEU A 43 -6.13 9.13 -0.90
C LEU A 43 -5.53 8.02 -0.01
N PHE A 44 -6.37 7.19 0.59
CA PHE A 44 -5.95 5.96 1.26
C PHE A 44 -5.07 5.06 0.39
N GLN A 45 -5.29 5.03 -0.94
CA GLN A 45 -4.46 4.28 -1.88
C GLN A 45 -2.98 4.73 -1.86
N PHE A 46 -2.72 6.00 -1.48
CA PHE A 46 -1.37 6.56 -1.39
C PHE A 46 -0.76 6.42 0.00
N PHE A 47 -1.55 6.70 1.04
CA PHE A 47 -1.06 6.76 2.42
C PHE A 47 -1.08 5.40 3.13
N GLY A 48 -1.98 4.49 2.78
CA GLY A 48 -2.04 3.16 3.37
C GLY A 48 -0.72 2.38 3.23
N PRO A 49 -0.19 2.17 2.02
CA PRO A 49 1.03 1.40 1.83
C PRO A 49 2.25 2.00 2.55
N ILE A 50 2.40 3.33 2.57
CA ILE A 50 3.58 3.99 3.16
C ILE A 50 3.65 3.85 4.68
N ALA A 51 2.53 3.56 5.37
CA ALA A 51 2.55 3.21 6.80
C ALA A 51 3.52 2.05 7.07
N GLY A 52 3.54 1.04 6.18
CA GLY A 52 4.51 -0.05 6.22
C GLY A 52 5.97 0.42 6.07
N GLY A 53 6.21 1.47 5.29
CA GLY A 53 7.55 2.06 5.10
C GLY A 53 8.11 2.69 6.37
N PHE A 54 7.28 3.37 7.13
CA PHE A 54 7.67 4.05 8.37
C PHE A 54 7.68 3.10 9.59
N LEU A 55 6.67 2.28 9.73
CA LEU A 55 6.40 1.48 10.93
C LEU A 55 6.70 -0.02 10.76
N GLY A 56 7.03 -0.49 9.55
CA GLY A 56 7.18 -1.93 9.29
C GLY A 56 5.84 -2.66 9.45
N VAL A 57 5.84 -3.81 10.13
CA VAL A 57 4.61 -4.60 10.38
C VAL A 57 3.57 -3.82 11.18
N PHE A 58 3.98 -2.95 12.10
CA PHE A 58 3.05 -2.08 12.83
C PHE A 58 2.28 -1.13 11.91
N GLY A 59 2.86 -0.77 10.77
CA GLY A 59 2.14 -0.01 9.73
C GLY A 59 0.98 -0.80 9.13
N VAL A 60 1.12 -2.11 8.97
CA VAL A 60 0.01 -2.98 8.53
C VAL A 60 -1.11 -3.00 9.57
N ILE A 61 -0.74 -3.09 10.85
CA ILE A 61 -1.72 -3.03 11.96
C ILE A 61 -2.40 -1.67 12.01
N ALA A 62 -1.66 -0.57 11.80
CA ALA A 62 -2.25 0.78 11.75
C ALA A 62 -3.26 0.92 10.59
N VAL A 63 -2.95 0.36 9.43
CA VAL A 63 -3.87 0.32 8.27
C VAL A 63 -5.12 -0.50 8.60
N LEU A 64 -4.97 -1.66 9.24
CA LEU A 64 -6.11 -2.49 9.64
C LEU A 64 -7.00 -1.74 10.63
N LEU A 65 -6.43 -1.15 11.67
CA LEU A 65 -7.20 -0.40 12.68
C LEU A 65 -7.94 0.79 12.06
N ALA A 66 -7.28 1.57 11.18
CA ALA A 66 -7.92 2.67 10.47
C ALA A 66 -9.11 2.20 9.62
N GLN A 67 -8.97 1.06 8.91
CA GLN A 67 -10.06 0.47 8.14
C GLN A 67 -11.20 -0.06 9.03
N LEU A 68 -10.89 -0.67 10.18
CA LEU A 68 -11.89 -1.13 11.13
C LEU A 68 -12.66 0.03 11.77
N ILE A 69 -11.95 1.11 12.13
CA ILE A 69 -12.58 2.36 12.61
C ILE A 69 -13.54 2.89 11.53
N ASP A 70 -13.08 3.00 10.28
CA ASP A 70 -13.93 3.44 9.18
C ASP A 70 -15.13 2.52 8.97
N PHE A 71 -14.92 1.21 9.06
CA PHE A 71 -15.96 0.19 8.91
C PHE A 71 -17.09 0.38 9.93
N VAL A 72 -16.72 0.62 11.19
CA VAL A 72 -17.67 0.84 12.30
C VAL A 72 -18.34 2.21 12.19
N VAL A 73 -17.55 3.28 11.94
CA VAL A 73 -18.08 4.67 11.86
C VAL A 73 -19.07 4.85 10.71
N VAL A 74 -18.81 4.19 9.58
CA VAL A 74 -19.71 4.24 8.40
C VAL A 74 -20.90 3.28 8.55
N GLY A 75 -20.88 2.39 9.54
CA GLY A 75 -21.96 1.41 9.76
C GLY A 75 -22.01 0.35 8.65
N LYS A 76 -20.87 -0.05 8.09
CA LYS A 76 -20.83 -1.09 7.05
C LYS A 76 -21.26 -2.45 7.62
N GLU A 77 -22.11 -3.14 6.90
CA GLU A 77 -22.51 -4.50 7.27
C GLU A 77 -21.31 -5.45 7.24
N ALA A 78 -21.21 -6.32 8.26
CA ALA A 78 -20.13 -7.31 8.39
C ALA A 78 -20.35 -8.53 7.47
N THR A 79 -20.57 -8.29 6.17
CA THR A 79 -20.63 -9.36 5.16
C THR A 79 -19.24 -9.89 4.84
N LEU A 80 -19.16 -11.15 4.39
CA LEU A 80 -17.90 -11.76 3.97
C LEU A 80 -17.16 -10.87 2.94
N ILE A 81 -17.87 -10.34 1.95
CA ILE A 81 -17.30 -9.47 0.90
C ILE A 81 -16.72 -8.20 1.51
N ASN A 82 -17.42 -7.54 2.42
CA ASN A 82 -16.94 -6.31 3.06
C ASN A 82 -15.70 -6.55 3.94
N ILE A 83 -15.61 -7.71 4.60
CA ILE A 83 -14.44 -8.13 5.36
C ILE A 83 -13.27 -8.42 4.41
N LEU A 84 -13.47 -9.17 3.34
CA LEU A 84 -12.44 -9.50 2.35
C LEU A 84 -11.87 -8.25 1.66
N ARG A 85 -12.68 -7.21 1.47
CA ARG A 85 -12.25 -5.91 0.90
C ARG A 85 -11.22 -5.16 1.77
N LEU A 86 -11.03 -5.54 3.03
CA LEU A 86 -9.97 -4.97 3.87
C LEU A 86 -8.59 -5.52 3.49
N ALA A 87 -8.51 -6.75 2.97
CA ALA A 87 -7.25 -7.46 2.73
C ALA A 87 -6.29 -6.76 1.73
N PRO A 88 -6.73 -6.26 0.56
CA PRO A 88 -5.82 -5.71 -0.45
C PRO A 88 -4.84 -4.69 0.10
N MET A 89 -5.31 -3.74 0.91
CA MET A 89 -4.46 -2.67 1.43
C MET A 89 -3.49 -3.15 2.52
N LEU A 90 -3.86 -4.17 3.28
CA LEU A 90 -2.97 -4.80 4.27
C LEU A 90 -1.77 -5.43 3.57
N PHE A 91 -2.01 -6.13 2.46
CA PHE A 91 -0.93 -6.73 1.66
C PHE A 91 -0.07 -5.68 0.94
N ALA A 92 -0.66 -4.54 0.50
CA ALA A 92 0.11 -3.42 -0.03
C ALA A 92 1.05 -2.82 1.03
N ALA A 93 0.55 -2.56 2.24
CA ALA A 93 1.36 -2.06 3.35
C ALA A 93 2.44 -3.07 3.76
N PHE A 94 2.12 -4.36 3.79
CA PHE A 94 3.07 -5.42 4.06
C PHE A 94 4.18 -5.49 3.00
N TYR A 95 3.82 -5.45 1.71
CA TYR A 95 4.79 -5.42 0.61
C TYR A 95 5.74 -4.22 0.75
N PHE A 96 5.20 -3.04 1.01
CA PHE A 96 5.99 -1.83 1.19
C PHE A 96 6.92 -1.92 2.40
N ALA A 97 6.47 -2.51 3.52
CA ALA A 97 7.27 -2.78 4.71
C ALA A 97 8.42 -3.77 4.44
N ALA A 98 8.11 -4.88 3.77
CA ALA A 98 9.07 -5.94 3.45
C ALA A 98 10.23 -5.41 2.60
N HIS A 99 9.95 -4.50 1.66
CA HIS A 99 10.95 -3.90 0.77
C HIS A 99 11.65 -2.66 1.35
N SER A 100 11.25 -2.20 2.55
CA SER A 100 11.92 -1.07 3.22
C SER A 100 12.80 -1.49 4.39
N LYS A 101 12.29 -2.37 5.27
CA LYS A 101 12.93 -2.68 6.57
C LYS A 101 13.09 -4.17 6.85
N MET A 102 12.42 -5.04 6.11
CA MET A 102 12.25 -6.46 6.46
C MET A 102 12.77 -7.39 5.37
N SER A 103 14.11 -7.42 5.19
CA SER A 103 14.75 -8.18 4.10
C SER A 103 14.31 -9.66 4.00
N LYS A 104 14.14 -10.35 5.14
CA LYS A 104 13.70 -11.76 5.18
C LYS A 104 12.23 -11.94 4.74
N SER A 105 11.40 -10.91 4.83
CA SER A 105 9.98 -10.97 4.47
C SER A 105 9.72 -10.71 2.98
N LYS A 106 10.74 -10.41 2.18
CA LYS A 106 10.60 -10.21 0.73
C LYS A 106 10.06 -11.46 0.04
N VAL A 107 10.47 -12.64 0.47
CA VAL A 107 9.99 -13.91 -0.08
C VAL A 107 8.48 -14.04 0.10
N ILE A 108 7.96 -13.74 1.30
CA ILE A 108 6.52 -13.77 1.58
C ILE A 108 5.78 -12.73 0.72
N ALA A 109 6.35 -11.53 0.56
CA ALA A 109 5.77 -10.48 -0.28
C ALA A 109 5.66 -10.89 -1.76
N VAL A 110 6.57 -11.74 -2.24
CA VAL A 110 6.55 -12.30 -3.62
C VAL A 110 5.57 -13.47 -3.73
N ILE A 111 5.47 -14.31 -2.71
CA ILE A 111 4.58 -15.48 -2.72
C ILE A 111 3.10 -15.05 -2.87
N VAL A 112 2.70 -13.93 -2.27
CA VAL A 112 1.31 -13.46 -2.32
C VAL A 112 0.83 -13.21 -3.77
N PRO A 113 1.52 -12.42 -4.61
CA PRO A 113 1.13 -12.27 -6.01
C PRO A 113 1.12 -13.59 -6.78
N VAL A 114 2.06 -14.50 -6.51
CA VAL A 114 2.10 -15.83 -7.16
C VAL A 114 0.85 -16.64 -6.82
N ILE A 115 0.45 -16.69 -5.54
CA ILE A 115 -0.78 -17.37 -5.13
C ILE A 115 -1.99 -16.75 -5.82
N CYS A 116 -2.05 -15.41 -5.91
CA CYS A 116 -3.14 -14.70 -6.57
C CYS A 116 -3.21 -15.01 -8.07
N ILE A 117 -2.07 -15.09 -8.78
CA ILE A 117 -2.00 -15.50 -10.19
C ILE A 117 -2.58 -16.90 -10.35
N VAL A 118 -2.12 -17.85 -9.53
CA VAL A 118 -2.60 -19.24 -9.60
C VAL A 118 -4.10 -19.30 -9.32
N ALA A 119 -4.56 -18.69 -8.24
CA ALA A 119 -5.98 -18.65 -7.90
C ALA A 119 -6.84 -18.04 -9.01
N PHE A 120 -6.39 -16.95 -9.63
CA PHE A 120 -7.10 -16.31 -10.73
C PHE A 120 -7.22 -17.23 -11.95
N ILE A 121 -6.12 -17.88 -12.37
CA ILE A 121 -6.08 -18.77 -13.55
C ILE A 121 -6.88 -20.05 -13.30
N LEU A 122 -7.00 -20.52 -12.07
CA LEU A 122 -7.84 -21.67 -11.73
C LEU A 122 -9.33 -21.41 -11.90
N HIS A 123 -9.78 -20.15 -11.82
CA HIS A 123 -11.17 -19.79 -12.07
C HIS A 123 -11.52 -19.91 -13.57
N PRO A 124 -12.72 -20.47 -13.95
CA PRO A 124 -13.09 -20.66 -15.36
C PRO A 124 -13.00 -19.40 -16.23
N VAL A 125 -13.45 -18.25 -15.72
CA VAL A 125 -13.31 -16.96 -16.40
C VAL A 125 -11.85 -16.50 -16.41
N GLY A 126 -11.14 -16.62 -15.28
CA GLY A 126 -9.74 -16.24 -15.17
C GLY A 126 -8.83 -16.98 -16.15
N ARG A 127 -9.14 -18.25 -16.43
CA ARG A 127 -8.45 -19.05 -17.43
C ARG A 127 -8.59 -18.46 -18.84
N GLN A 128 -9.75 -17.91 -19.19
CA GLN A 128 -9.98 -17.28 -20.49
C GLN A 128 -9.22 -15.96 -20.64
N VAL A 129 -8.98 -15.25 -19.52
CA VAL A 129 -8.30 -13.95 -19.47
C VAL A 129 -7.02 -14.01 -18.64
N TRP A 130 -6.31 -15.13 -18.65
CA TRP A 130 -5.10 -15.38 -17.85
C TRP A 130 -4.06 -14.26 -17.96
N PHE A 131 -3.97 -13.64 -19.13
CA PHE A 131 -3.05 -12.53 -19.41
C PHE A 131 -3.34 -11.28 -18.57
N PHE A 132 -4.54 -11.10 -18.00
CA PHE A 132 -4.84 -10.06 -17.04
C PHE A 132 -3.94 -10.16 -15.79
N SER A 133 -3.66 -11.38 -15.34
CA SER A 133 -2.80 -11.62 -14.17
C SER A 133 -1.32 -11.27 -14.41
N LEU A 134 -0.89 -10.98 -15.64
CA LEU A 134 0.48 -10.54 -15.93
C LEU A 134 0.83 -9.21 -15.23
N TYR A 135 -0.15 -8.37 -14.92
CA TYR A 135 0.06 -7.21 -14.06
C TYR A 135 0.65 -7.58 -12.69
N TRP A 136 0.37 -8.77 -12.18
CA TRP A 136 0.82 -9.22 -10.88
C TRP A 136 2.26 -9.77 -10.89
N LEU A 137 2.91 -9.77 -12.04
CA LEU A 137 4.36 -9.96 -12.15
C LEU A 137 5.13 -8.70 -11.71
N ILE A 138 4.52 -7.51 -11.76
CA ILE A 138 5.16 -6.25 -11.38
C ILE A 138 5.68 -6.28 -9.93
N PRO A 139 4.94 -6.71 -8.90
CA PRO A 139 5.49 -6.86 -7.56
C PRO A 139 6.63 -7.88 -7.46
N ILE A 140 6.60 -8.95 -8.27
CA ILE A 140 7.67 -9.94 -8.31
C ILE A 140 8.95 -9.31 -8.86
N ILE A 141 8.85 -8.62 -10.00
CA ILE A 141 9.95 -7.88 -10.62
C ILE A 141 10.47 -6.80 -9.67
N GLY A 142 9.57 -6.02 -9.06
CA GLY A 142 9.91 -4.96 -8.10
C GLY A 142 10.70 -5.47 -6.90
N ALA A 143 10.44 -6.71 -6.47
CA ALA A 143 11.18 -7.35 -5.38
C ALA A 143 12.64 -7.66 -5.73
N LEU A 144 12.95 -7.85 -7.00
CA LEU A 144 14.30 -8.11 -7.50
C LEU A 144 15.13 -6.84 -7.64
N ILE A 145 14.50 -5.66 -7.68
CA ILE A 145 15.18 -4.37 -7.84
C ILE A 145 16.03 -4.04 -6.61
N PRO A 146 17.34 -3.77 -6.78
CA PRO A 146 18.19 -3.40 -5.66
C PRO A 146 17.77 -2.08 -5.01
N GLN A 147 17.69 -2.07 -3.69
CA GLN A 147 17.28 -0.90 -2.88
C GLN A 147 18.15 0.36 -3.09
N LYS A 148 19.38 0.18 -3.56
CA LYS A 148 20.33 1.27 -3.86
C LYS A 148 20.04 2.01 -5.17
N TRP A 149 19.19 1.48 -6.05
CA TRP A 149 18.85 2.14 -7.29
C TRP A 149 18.00 3.39 -7.04
N ARG A 150 18.22 4.44 -7.87
CA ARG A 150 17.43 5.69 -7.78
C ARG A 150 15.93 5.46 -7.97
N GLY A 151 15.55 4.52 -8.83
CA GLY A 151 14.16 4.14 -9.08
C GLY A 151 13.54 3.14 -8.09
N ALA A 152 14.30 2.67 -7.09
CA ALA A 152 13.85 1.61 -6.18
C ALA A 152 12.55 1.97 -5.42
N LEU A 153 12.35 3.24 -5.05
CA LEU A 153 11.11 3.69 -4.42
C LEU A 153 9.91 3.54 -5.35
N LEU A 154 10.05 3.92 -6.61
CA LEU A 154 8.96 3.83 -7.58
C LEU A 154 8.57 2.37 -7.83
N TRP A 155 9.55 1.47 -8.00
CA TRP A 155 9.30 0.04 -8.14
C TRP A 155 8.66 -0.57 -6.90
N ARG A 156 9.09 -0.17 -5.71
CA ARG A 156 8.46 -0.58 -4.44
C ARG A 156 7.00 -0.10 -4.36
N SER A 157 6.74 1.10 -4.84
CA SER A 157 5.39 1.69 -4.86
C SER A 157 4.48 0.98 -5.86
N TYR A 158 4.98 0.69 -7.06
CA TYR A 158 4.26 -0.14 -8.02
C TYR A 158 4.03 -1.55 -7.48
N GLY A 159 5.03 -2.17 -6.90
CA GLY A 159 4.88 -3.48 -6.26
C GLY A 159 3.79 -3.49 -5.19
N ALA A 160 3.70 -2.45 -4.36
CA ALA A 160 2.66 -2.34 -3.35
C ALA A 160 1.24 -2.23 -3.95
N THR A 161 1.03 -1.31 -4.90
CA THR A 161 -0.31 -1.14 -5.50
C THR A 161 -0.72 -2.34 -6.35
N PHE A 162 0.22 -2.97 -7.08
CA PHE A 162 -0.09 -4.18 -7.84
C PHE A 162 -0.25 -5.43 -6.95
N THR A 163 0.35 -5.47 -5.75
CA THR A 163 0.03 -6.50 -4.75
C THR A 163 -1.39 -6.33 -4.23
N ALA A 164 -1.81 -5.10 -3.90
CA ALA A 164 -3.22 -4.84 -3.55
C ALA A 164 -4.16 -5.26 -4.67
N HIS A 165 -3.81 -4.96 -5.92
CA HIS A 165 -4.59 -5.34 -7.09
C HIS A 165 -4.63 -6.86 -7.30
N ALA A 166 -3.53 -7.58 -7.05
CA ALA A 166 -3.49 -9.04 -7.13
C ALA A 166 -4.45 -9.67 -6.11
N VAL A 167 -4.36 -9.25 -4.85
CA VAL A 167 -5.24 -9.75 -3.79
C VAL A 167 -6.70 -9.37 -4.08
N GLY A 168 -6.95 -8.11 -4.44
CA GLY A 168 -8.30 -7.64 -4.79
C GLY A 168 -8.87 -8.39 -6.00
N GLY A 169 -8.11 -8.53 -7.09
CA GLY A 169 -8.54 -9.21 -8.31
C GLY A 169 -8.81 -10.71 -8.11
N ALA A 170 -7.93 -11.38 -7.34
CA ALA A 170 -8.14 -12.78 -6.98
C ALA A 170 -9.41 -12.96 -6.12
N LEU A 171 -9.67 -12.08 -5.16
CA LEU A 171 -10.91 -12.12 -4.38
C LEU A 171 -12.14 -11.78 -5.24
N TRP A 172 -12.00 -10.79 -6.11
CA TRP A 172 -13.08 -10.27 -6.93
C TRP A 172 -13.62 -11.30 -7.91
N ILE A 173 -12.75 -12.08 -8.57
CA ILE A 173 -13.16 -13.07 -9.56
C ILE A 173 -14.00 -14.20 -8.96
N TYR A 174 -13.81 -14.49 -7.65
CA TYR A 174 -14.61 -15.51 -6.93
C TYR A 174 -15.86 -14.95 -6.26
N THR A 175 -15.96 -13.62 -6.11
CA THR A 175 -17.06 -13.01 -5.33
C THR A 175 -18.03 -12.18 -6.18
N ILE A 176 -17.57 -11.69 -7.33
CA ILE A 176 -18.37 -10.85 -8.23
C ILE A 176 -18.46 -11.51 -9.60
N PRO A 177 -19.68 -11.81 -10.08
CA PRO A 177 -19.85 -12.44 -11.39
C PRO A 177 -19.52 -11.44 -12.50
N MET A 178 -18.36 -11.60 -13.14
CA MET A 178 -17.91 -10.83 -14.29
C MET A 178 -17.59 -11.76 -15.45
N THR A 179 -17.95 -11.32 -16.66
CA THR A 179 -17.61 -12.02 -17.91
C THR A 179 -16.15 -11.79 -18.30
N ALA A 180 -15.59 -12.66 -19.13
CA ALA A 180 -14.25 -12.47 -19.70
C ALA A 180 -14.10 -11.11 -20.42
N GLN A 181 -15.14 -10.68 -21.16
CA GLN A 181 -15.13 -9.40 -21.86
C GLN A 181 -15.04 -8.20 -20.92
N GLN A 182 -15.69 -8.25 -19.76
CA GLN A 182 -15.57 -7.20 -18.74
C GLN A 182 -14.16 -7.14 -18.19
N TRP A 183 -13.51 -8.27 -17.92
CA TRP A 183 -12.11 -8.30 -17.48
C TRP A 183 -11.16 -7.73 -18.54
N ILE A 184 -11.37 -8.04 -19.83
CA ILE A 184 -10.59 -7.45 -20.93
C ILE A 184 -10.75 -5.91 -20.96
N GLY A 185 -11.98 -5.42 -20.79
CA GLY A 185 -12.26 -3.98 -20.75
C GLY A 185 -11.57 -3.24 -19.59
N LEU A 186 -11.26 -3.93 -18.49
CA LEU A 186 -10.53 -3.33 -17.37
C LEU A 186 -9.03 -3.15 -17.63
N ILE A 187 -8.42 -3.81 -18.61
CA ILE A 187 -6.97 -3.76 -18.84
C ILE A 187 -6.44 -2.33 -18.95
N PRO A 188 -6.91 -1.46 -19.88
CA PRO A 188 -6.38 -0.11 -19.99
C PRO A 188 -6.65 0.74 -18.75
N ILE A 189 -7.79 0.53 -18.10
CA ILE A 189 -8.19 1.26 -16.90
C ILE A 189 -7.24 0.93 -15.75
N VAL A 190 -7.04 -0.36 -15.49
CA VAL A 190 -6.13 -0.85 -14.44
C VAL A 190 -4.70 -0.39 -14.69
N ALA A 191 -4.22 -0.42 -15.93
CA ALA A 191 -2.91 0.11 -16.26
C ALA A 191 -2.77 1.55 -15.79
N PHE A 192 -3.66 2.43 -16.23
CA PHE A 192 -3.65 3.84 -15.89
C PHE A 192 -3.73 4.07 -14.38
N GLU A 193 -4.73 3.48 -13.71
CA GLU A 193 -4.96 3.67 -12.28
C GLU A 193 -3.78 3.19 -11.44
N ARG A 194 -3.27 1.98 -11.70
CA ARG A 194 -2.20 1.41 -10.88
C ARG A 194 -0.87 2.14 -11.07
N PHE A 195 -0.56 2.61 -12.28
CA PHE A 195 0.61 3.45 -12.49
C PHE A 195 0.48 4.80 -11.79
N LEU A 196 -0.71 5.42 -11.83
CA LEU A 196 -0.99 6.65 -11.08
C LEU A 196 -0.88 6.43 -9.57
N PHE A 197 -1.43 5.31 -9.05
CA PHE A 197 -1.35 5.01 -7.62
C PHE A 197 0.09 4.71 -7.17
N GLY A 198 0.87 4.01 -7.96
CA GLY A 198 2.28 3.78 -7.67
C GLY A 198 3.08 5.09 -7.60
N ALA A 199 2.85 6.00 -8.54
CA ALA A 199 3.45 7.34 -8.51
C ALA A 199 2.99 8.14 -7.28
N GLY A 200 1.69 8.10 -6.95
CA GLY A 200 1.12 8.74 -5.77
C GLY A 200 1.70 8.21 -4.45
N ILE A 201 1.89 6.89 -4.32
CA ILE A 201 2.55 6.26 -3.16
C ILE A 201 4.00 6.78 -3.03
N ALA A 202 4.76 6.80 -4.13
CA ALA A 202 6.13 7.28 -4.12
C ALA A 202 6.21 8.76 -3.74
N GLY A 203 5.37 9.60 -4.34
CA GLY A 203 5.27 11.03 -4.04
C GLY A 203 4.89 11.30 -2.58
N SER A 204 3.87 10.60 -2.07
CA SER A 204 3.43 10.71 -0.67
C SER A 204 4.53 10.29 0.32
N TYR A 205 5.29 9.24 0.00
CA TYR A 205 6.41 8.81 0.83
C TYR A 205 7.53 9.86 0.87
N MET A 206 7.90 10.43 -0.28
CA MET A 206 8.90 11.50 -0.36
C MET A 206 8.43 12.77 0.34
N MET A 207 7.18 13.17 0.12
CA MET A 207 6.58 14.33 0.77
C MET A 207 6.60 14.19 2.30
N LEU A 208 6.15 13.06 2.83
CA LEU A 208 6.09 12.85 4.26
C LEU A 208 7.50 12.80 4.88
N ASN A 209 8.48 12.14 4.22
CA ASN A 209 9.88 12.18 4.67
C ASN A 209 10.43 13.63 4.72
N SER A 210 10.09 14.46 3.72
CA SER A 210 10.54 15.86 3.66
C SER A 210 9.89 16.73 4.74
N ILE A 211 8.58 16.53 5.00
CA ILE A 211 7.88 17.22 6.10
C ILE A 211 8.51 16.85 7.44
N LEU A 212 8.75 15.56 7.68
CA LEU A 212 9.34 15.08 8.91
C LEU A 212 10.77 15.59 9.11
N ASP A 213 11.55 15.74 8.02
CA ASP A 213 12.90 16.30 8.07
C ASP A 213 12.87 17.77 8.48
N VAL A 214 11.98 18.58 7.89
CA VAL A 214 11.79 19.99 8.25
C VAL A 214 11.33 20.14 9.71
N LEU A 215 10.40 19.28 10.17
CA LEU A 215 9.93 19.32 11.55
C LEU A 215 11.04 18.92 12.53
N ALA A 216 11.84 17.91 12.20
CA ALA A 216 12.95 17.48 13.02
C ALA A 216 14.03 18.56 13.16
N ASP A 217 14.23 19.37 12.12
CA ASP A 217 15.17 20.49 12.16
C ASP A 217 14.67 21.70 12.96
N LYS A 218 13.36 21.94 12.97
CA LYS A 218 12.77 23.09 13.68
C LYS A 218 12.50 22.83 15.15
N PHE A 219 12.21 21.59 15.52
CA PHE A 219 11.71 21.25 16.85
C PHE A 219 12.51 20.07 17.46
N GLU A 220 13.12 20.29 18.62
CA GLU A 220 13.85 19.24 19.33
C GLU A 220 12.99 18.02 19.69
N TRP A 221 11.72 18.25 20.02
CA TRP A 221 10.78 17.14 20.29
C TRP A 221 10.56 16.28 19.06
N ALA A 222 10.51 16.90 17.85
CA ALA A 222 10.34 16.19 16.60
C ALA A 222 11.55 15.33 16.27
N GLN A 223 12.78 15.78 16.53
CA GLN A 223 13.99 14.96 16.38
C GLN A 223 13.92 13.65 17.18
N LYS A 224 13.33 13.72 18.36
CA LYS A 224 13.22 12.58 19.27
C LYS A 224 12.18 11.56 18.80
N ILE A 225 11.14 11.96 18.06
CA ILE A 225 10.01 11.12 17.67
C ILE A 225 9.96 10.76 16.18
N THR A 226 10.61 11.52 15.29
CA THR A 226 10.53 11.27 13.84
C THR A 226 11.25 9.97 13.42
N VAL A 227 10.56 9.20 12.57
CA VAL A 227 11.13 8.07 11.84
C VAL A 227 11.08 8.44 10.36
N MET A 228 12.24 8.72 9.74
CA MET A 228 12.30 9.10 8.34
C MET A 228 13.40 8.32 7.61
N ASP A 229 13.29 8.28 6.30
CA ASP A 229 14.35 7.77 5.43
C ASP A 229 14.97 8.96 4.66
N LYS A 230 16.12 9.42 5.10
CA LYS A 230 16.82 10.59 4.53
C LYS A 230 17.17 10.45 3.05
N ARG A 231 17.16 9.24 2.51
CA ARG A 231 17.36 9.01 1.06
C ARG A 231 16.24 9.61 0.20
N TYR A 232 15.06 9.79 0.78
CA TYR A 232 13.83 10.23 0.10
C TYR A 232 13.34 11.60 0.57
N VAL A 233 14.25 12.41 1.13
CA VAL A 233 14.00 13.81 1.46
C VAL A 233 14.28 14.67 0.23
N LEU A 234 13.31 15.51 -0.16
CA LEU A 234 13.41 16.38 -1.35
C LEU A 234 14.38 17.55 -1.16
N THR A 235 14.50 18.07 0.05
CA THR A 235 15.38 19.19 0.39
C THR A 235 16.76 18.67 0.73
N LYS A 236 17.68 18.67 -0.23
CA LYS A 236 19.11 18.60 0.09
C LYS A 236 19.50 19.94 0.71
N ARG A 237 19.41 20.10 2.02
CA ARG A 237 20.13 21.19 2.67
C ARG A 237 21.62 21.02 2.42
N ARG A 238 22.26 22.06 1.86
CA ARG A 238 23.72 22.21 1.93
C ARG A 238 24.08 22.09 3.40
N GLN A 239 24.84 21.07 3.76
CA GLN A 239 25.55 21.06 5.01
C GLN A 239 26.47 22.30 4.95
N SER A 240 26.08 23.36 5.67
CA SER A 240 26.98 24.46 5.96
C SER A 240 28.13 23.83 6.75
N ARG A 241 29.27 23.79 6.10
CA ARG A 241 30.55 23.50 6.73
C ARG A 241 30.86 24.54 7.82
#